data_075934f185598a726813e38a91d59d97
#
_entry.id   075934f185598a726813e38a91d59d97
#
_cell.length_a   1.000
_cell.length_b   1.000
_cell.length_c   1.000
_cell.angle_alpha   90.00
_cell.angle_beta   90.00
_cell.angle_gamma   90.00
#
_symmetry.space_group_name_H-M   'P 1'
#
loop_
_entity.id
_entity.type
_entity.pdbx_description
1 polymer ?
#
loop_
_entity_poly.entity_id
_entity_poly.type
_entity_poly.pdbx_seq_one_letter_code
_entity_poly.pdbx_strand_id
1 'polypeptide(L)'
;MNWIYNHKRALLHVNLAFIGGLTGAYAILVRGGNFGAAQTMNLIEMVLNFTEMNLTDAFLRLAIFILYGLAIIAAFLIGEHFASVKSYIALAVEAVCIWIAGIIPTSVNPLIALFHVFILNAYQWQAFTTPECYNSSTIFSTNNYKQTLLAWTRYHMTHDLAQKKRALLFTNTLILFHLGVLVGYFAVEYLGAHGIWVAFVPLVTAVGLVIPVGEEQVVKDVEATLKEGIHRTEEVVVRKV
;
A
#
# COMPACT_ATOMS: atom_id res chain seq x y z
N MET A 1 11.29 13.64 19.48
CA MET A 1 11.04 13.65 18.03
C MET A 1 10.62 12.27 17.51
N ASN A 2 11.39 11.20 17.75
CA ASN A 2 11.07 9.83 17.27
C ASN A 2 9.67 9.26 17.66
N TRP A 3 9.11 9.64 18.82
CA TRP A 3 7.81 9.10 19.27
C TRP A 3 6.65 9.59 18.42
N ILE A 4 6.57 10.90 18.15
CA ILE A 4 5.50 11.51 17.34
C ILE A 4 5.56 11.00 15.89
N TYR A 5 6.76 10.90 15.34
CA TYR A 5 7.01 10.39 14.00
C TYR A 5 6.54 8.95 13.81
N ASN A 6 6.91 8.04 14.71
CA ASN A 6 6.50 6.65 14.66
C ASN A 6 4.97 6.49 14.80
N HIS A 7 4.31 7.37 15.59
CA HIS A 7 2.85 7.35 15.71
C HIS A 7 2.17 7.83 14.42
N LYS A 8 2.67 8.88 13.77
CA LYS A 8 2.12 9.38 12.50
C LYS A 8 2.27 8.36 11.38
N ARG A 9 3.44 7.70 11.28
CA ARG A 9 3.64 6.61 10.32
C ARG A 9 2.71 5.43 10.56
N ALA A 10 2.52 5.04 11.80
CA ALA A 10 1.57 3.98 12.15
C ALA A 10 0.13 4.37 11.80
N LEU A 11 -0.26 5.62 12.08
CA LEU A 11 -1.59 6.14 11.71
C LEU A 11 -1.78 6.18 10.19
N LEU A 12 -0.79 6.66 9.44
CA LEU A 12 -0.81 6.63 7.99
C LEU A 12 -0.96 5.20 7.47
N HIS A 13 -0.18 4.27 8.02
CA HIS A 13 -0.21 2.86 7.63
C HIS A 13 -1.59 2.22 7.84
N VAL A 14 -2.23 2.40 9.00
CA VAL A 14 -3.56 1.83 9.24
C VAL A 14 -4.65 2.53 8.46
N ASN A 15 -4.51 3.84 8.17
CA ASN A 15 -5.42 4.57 7.29
C ASN A 15 -5.34 4.06 5.84
N LEU A 16 -4.14 3.79 5.33
CA LEU A 16 -3.94 3.16 4.02
C LEU A 16 -4.48 1.72 3.99
N ALA A 17 -4.39 0.98 5.10
CA ALA A 17 -5.02 -0.33 5.18
C ALA A 17 -6.55 -0.25 5.09
N PHE A 18 -7.17 0.78 5.66
CA PHE A 18 -8.60 1.04 5.48
C PHE A 18 -8.95 1.30 4.01
N ILE A 19 -8.15 2.12 3.30
CA ILE A 19 -8.33 2.34 1.85
C ILE A 19 -8.15 1.03 1.08
N GLY A 20 -7.14 0.23 1.39
CA GLY A 20 -6.91 -1.09 0.78
C GLY A 20 -8.10 -2.04 0.96
N GLY A 21 -8.74 -2.03 2.14
CA GLY A 21 -9.97 -2.80 2.40
C GLY A 21 -11.16 -2.31 1.57
N LEU A 22 -11.37 -0.99 1.50
CA LEU A 22 -12.44 -0.38 0.73
C LEU A 22 -12.31 -0.65 -0.76
N THR A 23 -11.12 -0.44 -1.33
CA THR A 23 -10.85 -0.72 -2.75
C THR A 23 -10.93 -2.21 -3.07
N GLY A 24 -10.54 -3.07 -2.11
CA GLY A 24 -10.71 -4.52 -2.21
C GLY A 24 -12.19 -4.93 -2.26
N ALA A 25 -13.04 -4.37 -1.41
CA ALA A 25 -14.49 -4.60 -1.43
C ALA A 25 -15.11 -4.17 -2.77
N TYR A 26 -14.75 -2.97 -3.25
CA TYR A 26 -15.18 -2.49 -4.56
C TYR A 26 -14.80 -3.47 -5.69
N ALA A 27 -13.55 -3.91 -5.71
CA ALA A 27 -13.06 -4.80 -6.76
C ALA A 27 -13.84 -6.13 -6.79
N ILE A 28 -14.12 -6.70 -5.63
CA ILE A 28 -14.90 -7.94 -5.52
C ILE A 28 -16.35 -7.74 -5.91
N LEU A 29 -17.01 -6.70 -5.39
CA LEU A 29 -18.46 -6.51 -5.54
C LEU A 29 -18.85 -5.99 -6.93
N VAL A 30 -18.05 -5.10 -7.51
CA VAL A 30 -18.36 -4.42 -8.78
C VAL A 30 -17.72 -5.08 -9.98
N ARG A 31 -16.61 -5.84 -9.78
CA ARG A 31 -15.78 -6.35 -10.87
C ARG A 31 -15.62 -7.88 -10.85
N GLY A 32 -16.74 -8.58 -10.66
CA GLY A 32 -16.84 -10.02 -10.90
C GLY A 32 -16.04 -10.90 -9.96
N GLY A 33 -15.90 -10.51 -8.69
CA GLY A 33 -15.20 -11.31 -7.68
C GLY A 33 -13.66 -11.19 -7.71
N ASN A 34 -13.09 -10.37 -8.60
CA ASN A 34 -11.65 -10.22 -8.70
C ASN A 34 -11.10 -9.32 -7.59
N PHE A 35 -10.12 -9.81 -6.86
CA PHE A 35 -9.46 -9.03 -5.81
C PHE A 35 -8.19 -8.35 -6.35
N GLY A 36 -8.23 -7.04 -6.50
CA GLY A 36 -7.19 -6.23 -7.15
C GLY A 36 -5.79 -6.25 -6.48
N ALA A 37 -5.66 -6.78 -5.26
CA ALA A 37 -4.37 -6.93 -4.59
C ALA A 37 -3.80 -8.36 -4.72
N ALA A 38 -4.64 -9.39 -4.95
CA ALA A 38 -4.24 -10.80 -4.85
C ALA A 38 -3.65 -11.35 -6.16
N GLN A 39 -2.34 -11.18 -6.37
CA GLN A 39 -1.66 -11.77 -7.54
C GLN A 39 -1.66 -13.30 -7.54
N THR A 40 -1.65 -13.95 -6.39
CA THR A 40 -1.75 -15.42 -6.32
C THR A 40 -3.04 -15.92 -6.98
N MET A 41 -4.18 -15.31 -6.67
CA MET A 41 -5.45 -15.65 -7.31
C MET A 41 -5.41 -15.35 -8.81
N ASN A 42 -4.89 -14.19 -9.21
CA ASN A 42 -4.78 -13.80 -10.61
C ASN A 42 -3.93 -14.82 -11.43
N LEU A 43 -2.83 -15.31 -10.87
CA LEU A 43 -1.97 -16.31 -11.52
C LEU A 43 -2.64 -17.69 -11.60
N ILE A 44 -3.35 -18.13 -10.56
CA ILE A 44 -4.10 -19.38 -10.58
C ILE A 44 -5.18 -19.32 -11.68
N GLU A 45 -5.99 -18.28 -11.67
CA GLU A 45 -7.03 -18.06 -12.66
C GLU A 45 -6.48 -17.93 -14.09
N MET A 46 -5.29 -17.33 -14.26
CA MET A 46 -4.61 -17.26 -15.55
C MET A 46 -4.32 -18.67 -16.09
N VAL A 47 -3.77 -19.56 -15.25
CA VAL A 47 -3.47 -20.93 -15.65
C VAL A 47 -4.76 -21.71 -15.98
N LEU A 48 -5.80 -21.56 -15.15
CA LEU A 48 -7.09 -22.20 -15.40
C LEU A 48 -7.70 -21.73 -16.72
N ASN A 49 -7.71 -20.43 -17.00
CA ASN A 49 -8.19 -19.87 -18.26
C ASN A 49 -7.40 -20.38 -19.47
N PHE A 50 -6.08 -20.58 -19.38
CA PHE A 50 -5.31 -21.25 -20.43
C PHE A 50 -5.74 -22.70 -20.62
N THR A 51 -5.98 -23.43 -19.53
CA THR A 51 -6.41 -24.83 -19.60
C THR A 51 -7.80 -24.97 -20.23
N GLU A 52 -8.70 -24.04 -19.94
CA GLU A 52 -10.07 -23.98 -20.43
C GLU A 52 -10.18 -23.36 -21.83
N MET A 53 -9.05 -22.98 -22.47
CA MET A 53 -8.97 -22.32 -23.76
C MET A 53 -9.67 -20.94 -23.80
N ASN A 54 -9.90 -20.33 -22.65
CA ASN A 54 -10.33 -18.93 -22.53
C ASN A 54 -9.12 -18.00 -22.64
N LEU A 55 -8.56 -17.92 -23.85
CA LEU A 55 -7.32 -17.20 -24.11
C LEU A 55 -7.45 -15.69 -23.85
N THR A 56 -8.64 -15.12 -24.02
CA THR A 56 -8.86 -13.69 -23.77
C THR A 56 -8.60 -13.34 -22.32
N ASP A 57 -9.24 -14.03 -21.37
CA ASP A 57 -9.04 -13.75 -19.95
C ASP A 57 -7.64 -14.17 -19.48
N ALA A 58 -7.08 -15.26 -20.06
CA ALA A 58 -5.72 -15.68 -19.76
C ALA A 58 -4.70 -14.58 -20.09
N PHE A 59 -4.78 -13.97 -21.29
CA PHE A 59 -3.89 -12.88 -21.68
C PHE A 59 -4.17 -11.57 -20.93
N LEU A 60 -5.41 -11.26 -20.58
CA LEU A 60 -5.73 -10.12 -19.72
C LEU A 60 -5.10 -10.28 -18.33
N ARG A 61 -5.17 -11.47 -17.73
CA ARG A 61 -4.53 -11.75 -16.45
C ARG A 61 -3.00 -11.71 -16.52
N LEU A 62 -2.41 -12.16 -17.62
CA LEU A 62 -0.98 -11.99 -17.87
C LEU A 62 -0.59 -10.52 -17.97
N ALA A 63 -1.38 -9.70 -18.68
CA ALA A 63 -1.16 -8.26 -18.77
C ALA A 63 -1.26 -7.60 -17.39
N ILE A 64 -2.24 -7.98 -16.56
CA ILE A 64 -2.37 -7.51 -15.17
C ILE A 64 -1.12 -7.86 -14.36
N PHE A 65 -0.62 -9.09 -14.47
CA PHE A 65 0.58 -9.52 -13.75
C PHE A 65 1.80 -8.67 -14.12
N ILE A 66 2.00 -8.42 -15.42
CA ILE A 66 3.09 -7.59 -15.91
C ILE A 66 2.93 -6.14 -15.42
N LEU A 67 1.73 -5.55 -15.53
CA LEU A 67 1.45 -4.18 -15.07
C LEU A 67 1.66 -4.04 -13.56
N TYR A 68 1.27 -5.03 -12.78
CA TYR A 68 1.50 -5.06 -11.34
C TYR A 68 3.00 -5.03 -11.01
N GLY A 69 3.80 -5.84 -11.71
CA GLY A 69 5.26 -5.84 -11.58
C GLY A 69 5.88 -4.50 -11.97
N LEU A 70 5.45 -3.91 -13.09
CA LEU A 70 5.91 -2.59 -13.53
C LEU A 70 5.55 -1.49 -12.53
N ALA A 71 4.38 -1.54 -11.90
CA ALA A 71 3.98 -0.59 -10.87
C ALA A 71 4.85 -0.69 -9.61
N ILE A 72 5.24 -1.91 -9.19
CA ILE A 72 6.21 -2.10 -8.09
C ILE A 72 7.57 -1.50 -8.45
N ILE A 73 8.07 -1.78 -9.67
CA ILE A 73 9.36 -1.24 -10.13
C ILE A 73 9.32 0.28 -10.20
N ALA A 74 8.25 0.86 -10.75
CA ALA A 74 8.08 2.31 -10.80
C ALA A 74 8.06 2.94 -9.41
N ALA A 75 7.32 2.38 -8.47
CA ALA A 75 7.26 2.86 -7.09
C ALA A 75 8.63 2.76 -6.39
N PHE A 76 9.39 1.69 -6.65
CA PHE A 76 10.75 1.53 -6.14
C PHE A 76 11.68 2.60 -6.71
N LEU A 77 11.74 2.76 -8.03
CA LEU A 77 12.60 3.75 -8.68
C LEU A 77 12.28 5.19 -8.26
N ILE A 78 10.99 5.51 -8.12
CA ILE A 78 10.56 6.83 -7.62
C ILE A 78 10.98 6.98 -6.15
N GLY A 79 10.90 5.92 -5.34
CA GLY A 79 11.38 5.92 -3.96
C GLY A 79 12.87 6.19 -3.83
N GLU A 80 13.69 5.64 -4.72
CA GLU A 80 15.14 5.83 -4.74
C GLU A 80 15.54 7.22 -5.24
N HIS A 81 14.92 7.72 -6.31
CA HIS A 81 15.32 8.98 -6.95
C HIS A 81 14.61 10.22 -6.37
N PHE A 82 13.44 10.06 -5.79
CA PHE A 82 12.58 11.13 -5.31
C PHE A 82 12.07 10.88 -3.88
N ALA A 83 12.97 10.50 -2.97
CA ALA A 83 12.62 10.07 -1.60
C ALA A 83 11.73 11.07 -0.85
N SER A 84 11.97 12.39 -1.01
CA SER A 84 11.22 13.46 -0.34
C SER A 84 9.76 13.60 -0.81
N VAL A 85 9.46 13.20 -2.05
CA VAL A 85 8.11 13.35 -2.65
C VAL A 85 7.41 12.03 -2.95
N LYS A 86 8.07 10.89 -2.71
CA LYS A 86 7.53 9.56 -3.05
C LYS A 86 6.13 9.29 -2.49
N SER A 87 5.88 9.73 -1.26
CA SER A 87 4.58 9.53 -0.61
C SER A 87 3.47 10.39 -1.23
N TYR A 88 3.80 11.61 -1.65
CA TYR A 88 2.85 12.48 -2.36
C TYR A 88 2.51 11.92 -3.75
N ILE A 89 3.53 11.41 -4.47
CA ILE A 89 3.31 10.75 -5.77
C ILE A 89 2.42 9.52 -5.58
N ALA A 90 2.67 8.72 -4.54
CA ALA A 90 1.85 7.55 -4.25
C ALA A 90 0.37 7.92 -4.00
N LEU A 91 0.10 8.93 -3.18
CA LEU A 91 -1.26 9.39 -2.93
C LEU A 91 -1.91 10.01 -4.17
N ALA A 92 -1.13 10.67 -5.04
CA ALA A 92 -1.64 11.17 -6.31
C ALA A 92 -2.02 10.03 -7.26
N VAL A 93 -1.18 8.99 -7.39
CA VAL A 93 -1.51 7.77 -8.16
C VAL A 93 -2.78 7.12 -7.62
N GLU A 94 -2.88 7.02 -6.29
CA GLU A 94 -4.04 6.45 -5.61
C GLU A 94 -5.32 7.25 -5.92
N ALA A 95 -5.26 8.59 -5.84
CA ALA A 95 -6.36 9.48 -6.19
C ALA A 95 -6.84 9.31 -7.63
N VAL A 96 -5.90 9.28 -8.57
CA VAL A 96 -6.21 9.09 -10.01
C VAL A 96 -6.85 7.72 -10.25
N CYS A 97 -6.31 6.66 -9.67
CA CYS A 97 -6.84 5.31 -9.82
C CYS A 97 -8.25 5.17 -9.21
N ILE A 98 -8.49 5.74 -8.03
CA ILE A 98 -9.82 5.76 -7.38
C ILE A 98 -10.82 6.54 -8.24
N TRP A 99 -10.42 7.67 -8.79
CA TRP A 99 -11.28 8.46 -9.66
C TRP A 99 -11.66 7.69 -10.93
N ILE A 100 -10.68 7.11 -11.63
CA ILE A 100 -10.90 6.28 -12.83
C ILE A 100 -11.82 5.10 -12.50
N ALA A 101 -11.61 4.40 -11.38
CA ALA A 101 -12.41 3.25 -10.99
C ALA A 101 -13.90 3.57 -10.91
N GLY A 102 -14.25 4.74 -10.39
CA GLY A 102 -15.64 5.16 -10.23
C GLY A 102 -16.32 5.57 -11.51
N ILE A 103 -15.59 6.01 -12.55
CA ILE A 103 -16.18 6.43 -13.83
C ILE A 103 -16.30 5.31 -14.86
N ILE A 104 -15.58 4.20 -14.70
CA ILE A 104 -15.64 3.08 -15.64
C ILE A 104 -17.00 2.37 -15.52
N PRO A 105 -17.77 2.25 -16.60
CA PRO A 105 -19.07 1.57 -16.60
C PRO A 105 -18.92 0.10 -16.15
N THR A 106 -19.95 -0.44 -15.50
CA THR A 106 -20.00 -1.85 -15.09
C THR A 106 -20.11 -2.82 -16.26
N SER A 107 -20.46 -2.33 -17.45
CA SER A 107 -20.51 -3.11 -18.69
C SER A 107 -19.11 -3.42 -19.29
N VAL A 108 -18.07 -2.72 -18.84
CA VAL A 108 -16.70 -2.98 -19.27
C VAL A 108 -16.24 -4.31 -18.66
N ASN A 109 -15.46 -5.11 -19.44
CA ASN A 109 -14.87 -6.35 -18.95
C ASN A 109 -14.20 -6.13 -17.58
N PRO A 110 -14.55 -6.93 -16.54
CA PRO A 110 -14.09 -6.72 -15.18
C PRO A 110 -12.58 -6.66 -15.02
N LEU A 111 -11.83 -7.48 -15.78
CA LEU A 111 -10.36 -7.50 -15.75
C LEU A 111 -9.77 -6.20 -16.29
N ILE A 112 -10.29 -5.72 -17.44
CA ILE A 112 -9.86 -4.43 -18.03
C ILE A 112 -10.18 -3.28 -17.06
N ALA A 113 -11.38 -3.31 -16.50
CA ALA A 113 -11.83 -2.29 -15.55
C ALA A 113 -11.04 -2.27 -14.24
N LEU A 114 -10.25 -3.29 -13.95
CA LEU A 114 -9.41 -3.39 -12.74
C LEU A 114 -7.93 -3.05 -12.97
N PHE A 115 -7.47 -2.82 -14.19
CA PHE A 115 -6.05 -2.55 -14.47
C PHE A 115 -5.48 -1.45 -13.57
N HIS A 116 -6.18 -0.34 -13.42
CA HIS A 116 -5.77 0.76 -12.56
C HIS A 116 -5.84 0.42 -11.06
N VAL A 117 -6.76 -0.46 -10.63
CA VAL A 117 -6.82 -0.92 -9.23
C VAL A 117 -5.63 -1.82 -8.89
N PHE A 118 -5.19 -2.66 -9.83
CA PHE A 118 -3.96 -3.45 -9.68
C PHE A 118 -2.72 -2.56 -9.59
N ILE A 119 -2.64 -1.51 -10.41
CA ILE A 119 -1.55 -0.52 -10.37
C ILE A 119 -1.55 0.21 -9.02
N LEU A 120 -2.71 0.70 -8.56
CA LEU A 120 -2.88 1.34 -7.27
C LEU A 120 -2.34 0.47 -6.13
N ASN A 121 -2.83 -0.78 -6.05
CA ASN A 121 -2.45 -1.69 -4.97
C ASN A 121 -0.95 -2.01 -4.99
N ALA A 122 -0.39 -2.28 -6.17
CA ALA A 122 1.03 -2.56 -6.33
C ALA A 122 1.90 -1.38 -5.91
N TYR A 123 1.51 -0.17 -6.35
CA TYR A 123 2.22 1.06 -6.05
C TYR A 123 2.14 1.40 -4.56
N GLN A 124 0.94 1.37 -3.97
CA GLN A 124 0.71 1.60 -2.54
C GLN A 124 1.54 0.65 -1.68
N TRP A 125 1.52 -0.64 -2.02
CA TRP A 125 2.28 -1.64 -1.29
C TRP A 125 3.76 -1.31 -1.25
N GLN A 126 4.38 -1.03 -2.41
CA GLN A 126 5.81 -0.73 -2.49
C GLN A 126 6.15 0.63 -1.85
N ALA A 127 5.34 1.66 -2.07
CA ALA A 127 5.64 3.01 -1.61
C ALA A 127 5.54 3.18 -0.08
N PHE A 128 4.64 2.42 0.58
CA PHE A 128 4.36 2.58 2.01
C PHE A 128 4.79 1.38 2.88
N THR A 129 5.40 0.34 2.30
CA THR A 129 6.04 -0.71 3.09
C THR A 129 7.34 -0.17 3.69
N THR A 130 7.41 -0.10 5.02
CA THR A 130 8.56 0.44 5.73
C THR A 130 8.97 -0.45 6.91
N PRO A 131 10.28 -0.49 7.27
CA PRO A 131 10.76 -1.23 8.44
C PRO A 131 10.12 -0.77 9.75
N GLU A 132 9.79 0.51 9.88
CA GLU A 132 9.12 1.09 11.06
C GLU A 132 7.73 0.51 11.27
N CYS A 133 7.06 0.09 10.20
CA CYS A 133 5.80 -0.64 10.23
C CYS A 133 6.00 -2.16 10.08
N TYR A 134 7.19 -2.67 10.41
CA TYR A 134 7.54 -4.10 10.36
C TYR A 134 7.24 -4.77 9.01
N ASN A 135 7.31 -4.02 7.93
CA ASN A 135 6.94 -4.45 6.58
C ASN A 135 5.52 -5.05 6.50
N SER A 136 4.61 -4.51 7.31
CA SER A 136 3.19 -4.84 7.25
C SER A 136 2.60 -4.40 5.92
N SER A 137 1.66 -5.17 5.38
CA SER A 137 0.97 -4.81 4.14
C SER A 137 -0.33 -4.06 4.43
N THR A 138 -0.60 -3.03 3.63
CA THR A 138 -1.83 -2.25 3.68
C THR A 138 -2.93 -2.81 2.77
N ILE A 139 -2.61 -3.76 1.87
CA ILE A 139 -3.51 -4.20 0.81
C ILE A 139 -3.95 -5.67 0.93
N PHE A 140 -3.38 -6.45 1.84
CA PHE A 140 -3.79 -7.83 2.09
C PHE A 140 -3.53 -8.29 3.52
N SER A 141 -4.28 -9.30 3.97
CA SER A 141 -4.41 -9.65 5.39
C SER A 141 -3.61 -10.87 5.83
N THR A 142 -3.30 -11.84 4.96
CA THR A 142 -2.77 -13.15 5.36
C THR A 142 -1.45 -13.05 6.14
N ASN A 143 -0.48 -12.27 5.64
CA ASN A 143 0.76 -12.08 6.37
C ASN A 143 0.56 -11.29 7.67
N ASN A 144 -0.28 -10.27 7.64
CA ASN A 144 -0.59 -9.46 8.83
C ASN A 144 -1.24 -10.33 9.93
N TYR A 145 -2.15 -11.23 9.56
CA TYR A 145 -2.75 -12.20 10.48
C TYR A 145 -1.70 -13.11 11.12
N LYS A 146 -0.83 -13.73 10.31
CA LYS A 146 0.29 -14.54 10.80
C LYS A 146 1.16 -13.75 11.79
N GLN A 147 1.55 -12.53 11.44
CA GLN A 147 2.42 -11.70 12.27
C GLN A 147 1.72 -11.26 13.57
N THR A 148 0.42 -10.98 13.51
CA THR A 148 -0.40 -10.69 14.70
C THR A 148 -0.31 -11.83 15.70
N LEU A 149 -0.60 -13.06 15.27
CA LEU A 149 -0.56 -14.23 16.14
C LEU A 149 0.83 -14.44 16.74
N LEU A 150 1.87 -14.41 15.92
CA LEU A 150 3.25 -14.63 16.38
C LEU A 150 3.72 -13.53 17.35
N ALA A 151 3.38 -12.27 17.10
CA ALA A 151 3.80 -11.16 17.96
C ALA A 151 3.08 -11.20 19.31
N TRP A 152 1.78 -11.49 19.35
CA TRP A 152 1.05 -11.68 20.60
C TRP A 152 1.57 -12.90 21.39
N THR A 153 1.81 -14.04 20.73
CA THR A 153 2.38 -15.23 21.37
C THR A 153 3.73 -14.90 22.02
N ARG A 154 4.64 -14.24 21.26
CA ARG A 154 5.94 -13.84 21.81
C ARG A 154 5.80 -12.88 22.98
N TYR A 155 4.91 -11.88 22.89
CA TYR A 155 4.66 -10.96 24.00
C TYR A 155 4.20 -11.70 25.27
N HIS A 156 3.28 -12.64 25.16
CA HIS A 156 2.82 -13.43 26.31
C HIS A 156 3.91 -14.33 26.90
N MET A 157 4.85 -14.81 26.06
CA MET A 157 5.97 -15.63 26.54
C MET A 157 7.10 -14.83 27.17
N THR A 158 7.39 -13.62 26.68
CA THR A 158 8.60 -12.87 27.03
C THR A 158 8.32 -11.56 27.79
N HIS A 159 7.07 -11.08 27.78
CA HIS A 159 6.65 -9.75 28.21
C HIS A 159 7.41 -8.58 27.56
N ASP A 160 8.03 -8.83 26.40
CA ASP A 160 8.75 -7.81 25.64
C ASP A 160 7.80 -6.78 25.03
N LEU A 161 7.96 -5.52 25.45
CA LEU A 161 7.14 -4.40 24.96
C LEU A 161 7.33 -4.11 23.46
N ALA A 162 8.47 -4.49 22.87
CA ALA A 162 8.66 -4.38 21.42
C ALA A 162 7.72 -5.33 20.68
N GLN A 163 7.54 -6.56 21.18
CA GLN A 163 6.58 -7.51 20.62
C GLN A 163 5.13 -7.03 20.79
N LYS A 164 4.80 -6.38 21.92
CA LYS A 164 3.47 -5.77 22.11
C LYS A 164 3.19 -4.67 21.10
N LYS A 165 4.15 -3.77 20.86
CA LYS A 165 4.01 -2.70 19.85
C LYS A 165 3.80 -3.28 18.46
N ARG A 166 4.58 -4.30 18.09
CA ARG A 166 4.44 -5.03 16.84
C ARG A 166 3.06 -5.68 16.70
N ALA A 167 2.61 -6.40 17.74
CA ALA A 167 1.30 -7.05 17.77
C ALA A 167 0.16 -6.04 17.58
N LEU A 168 0.21 -4.91 18.29
CA LEU A 168 -0.79 -3.84 18.17
C LEU A 168 -0.83 -3.25 16.76
N LEU A 169 0.31 -3.00 16.12
CA LEU A 169 0.33 -2.48 14.74
C LEU A 169 -0.36 -3.45 13.78
N PHE A 170 0.04 -4.73 13.78
CA PHE A 170 -0.57 -5.72 12.88
C PHE A 170 -2.05 -5.93 13.17
N THR A 171 -2.46 -5.95 14.45
CA THR A 171 -3.87 -6.05 14.86
C THR A 171 -4.67 -4.86 14.32
N ASN A 172 -4.18 -3.63 14.52
CA ASN A 172 -4.86 -2.43 14.05
C ASN A 172 -4.93 -2.38 12.52
N THR A 173 -3.87 -2.81 11.82
CA THR A 173 -3.87 -2.93 10.36
C THR A 173 -4.97 -3.87 9.87
N LEU A 174 -5.13 -5.04 10.52
CA LEU A 174 -6.20 -5.99 10.20
C LEU A 174 -7.58 -5.39 10.47
N ILE A 175 -7.78 -4.79 11.64
CA ILE A 175 -9.07 -4.20 12.02
C ILE A 175 -9.45 -3.10 11.02
N LEU A 176 -8.54 -2.15 10.74
CA LEU A 176 -8.84 -1.04 9.84
C LEU A 176 -9.06 -1.51 8.39
N PHE A 177 -8.30 -2.53 7.92
CA PHE A 177 -8.55 -3.14 6.62
C PHE A 177 -9.98 -3.70 6.53
N HIS A 178 -10.43 -4.49 7.52
CA HIS A 178 -11.77 -5.09 7.49
C HIS A 178 -12.88 -4.07 7.73
N LEU A 179 -12.62 -3.01 8.50
CA LEU A 179 -13.54 -1.87 8.58
C LEU A 179 -13.64 -1.14 7.22
N GLY A 180 -12.54 -1.02 6.49
CA GLY A 180 -12.54 -0.52 5.11
C GLY A 180 -13.40 -1.40 4.19
N VAL A 181 -13.29 -2.73 4.31
CA VAL A 181 -14.15 -3.67 3.58
C VAL A 181 -15.64 -3.43 3.90
N LEU A 182 -15.97 -3.29 5.18
CA LEU A 182 -17.36 -3.05 5.63
C LEU A 182 -17.91 -1.72 5.06
N VAL A 183 -17.15 -0.65 5.15
CA VAL A 183 -17.53 0.65 4.59
C VAL A 183 -17.63 0.58 3.07
N GLY A 184 -16.69 -0.12 2.41
CA GLY A 184 -16.72 -0.36 0.97
C GLY A 184 -17.95 -1.14 0.51
N TYR A 185 -18.39 -2.13 1.30
CA TYR A 185 -19.62 -2.85 1.05
C TYR A 185 -20.83 -1.90 1.01
N PHE A 186 -21.02 -1.10 2.06
CA PHE A 186 -22.15 -0.17 2.11
C PHE A 186 -22.02 0.93 1.06
N ALA A 187 -20.80 1.42 0.79
CA ALA A 187 -20.60 2.41 -0.25
C ALA A 187 -21.01 1.89 -1.64
N VAL A 188 -20.67 0.63 -1.97
CA VAL A 188 -21.10 0.00 -3.23
C VAL A 188 -22.59 -0.28 -3.24
N GLU A 189 -23.17 -0.75 -2.12
CA GLU A 189 -24.61 -1.02 -2.01
C GLU A 189 -25.45 0.24 -2.29
N TYR A 190 -25.05 1.41 -1.77
CA TYR A 190 -25.81 2.64 -1.93
C TYR A 190 -25.43 3.46 -3.18
N LEU A 191 -24.18 3.38 -3.66
CA LEU A 191 -23.65 4.25 -4.70
C LEU A 191 -23.22 3.48 -5.97
N GLY A 192 -23.35 2.16 -5.97
CA GLY A 192 -22.87 1.32 -7.08
C GLY A 192 -21.38 1.48 -7.32
N ALA A 193 -20.96 1.59 -8.58
CA ALA A 193 -19.57 1.76 -8.96
C ALA A 193 -18.94 3.04 -8.40
N HIS A 194 -19.74 4.10 -8.17
CA HIS A 194 -19.25 5.35 -7.56
C HIS A 194 -18.90 5.21 -6.07
N GLY A 195 -19.30 4.10 -5.42
CA GLY A 195 -18.98 3.82 -4.02
C GLY A 195 -17.49 3.84 -3.71
N ILE A 196 -16.64 3.55 -4.69
CA ILE A 196 -15.18 3.64 -4.52
C ILE A 196 -14.72 5.07 -4.16
N TRP A 197 -15.45 6.11 -4.57
CA TRP A 197 -15.09 7.50 -4.27
C TRP A 197 -15.17 7.84 -2.78
N VAL A 198 -15.83 7.03 -1.97
CA VAL A 198 -15.78 7.17 -0.50
C VAL A 198 -14.33 7.06 0.02
N ALA A 199 -13.45 6.38 -0.73
CA ALA A 199 -12.02 6.31 -0.41
C ALA A 199 -11.30 7.67 -0.45
N PHE A 200 -11.84 8.68 -1.11
CA PHE A 200 -11.29 10.03 -1.06
C PHE A 200 -11.27 10.63 0.37
N VAL A 201 -12.21 10.24 1.23
CA VAL A 201 -12.26 10.73 2.62
C VAL A 201 -11.01 10.31 3.40
N PRO A 202 -10.69 9.00 3.53
CA PRO A 202 -9.45 8.59 4.18
C PRO A 202 -8.19 8.99 3.37
N LEU A 203 -8.29 9.19 2.06
CA LEU A 203 -7.16 9.66 1.26
C LEU A 203 -6.75 11.09 1.62
N VAL A 204 -7.72 11.99 1.84
CA VAL A 204 -7.45 13.35 2.35
C VAL A 204 -6.79 13.28 3.72
N THR A 205 -7.23 12.37 4.60
CA THR A 205 -6.58 12.13 5.88
C THR A 205 -5.14 11.66 5.71
N ALA A 206 -4.88 10.76 4.73
CA ALA A 206 -3.52 10.30 4.42
C ALA A 206 -2.61 11.46 3.97
N VAL A 207 -3.10 12.38 3.13
CA VAL A 207 -2.36 13.60 2.72
C VAL A 207 -1.96 14.41 3.95
N GLY A 208 -2.88 14.66 4.88
CA GLY A 208 -2.57 15.39 6.12
C GLY A 208 -1.57 14.70 7.04
N LEU A 209 -1.49 13.35 6.98
CA LEU A 209 -0.51 12.57 7.73
C LEU A 209 0.86 12.54 7.05
N VAL A 210 0.92 12.63 5.71
CA VAL A 210 2.18 12.61 4.94
C VAL A 210 2.93 13.94 5.05
N ILE A 211 2.26 15.10 5.10
CA ILE A 211 2.90 16.42 5.15
C ILE A 211 3.98 16.50 6.25
N PRO A 212 3.68 16.18 7.53
CA PRO A 212 4.70 16.22 8.58
C PRO A 212 5.79 15.14 8.45
N VAL A 213 5.47 14.01 7.80
CA VAL A 213 6.43 12.92 7.56
C VAL A 213 7.42 13.30 6.46
N GLY A 214 6.95 14.02 5.45
CA GLY A 214 7.79 14.52 4.36
C GLY A 214 8.81 15.56 4.83
N GLU A 215 8.39 16.53 5.65
CA GLU A 215 9.28 17.53 6.23
C GLU A 215 10.39 16.91 7.07
N GLU A 216 10.07 15.92 7.89
CA GLU A 216 11.08 15.21 8.72
C GLU A 216 12.03 14.36 7.87
N GLN A 217 11.57 13.81 6.75
CA GLN A 217 12.43 13.09 5.83
C GLN A 217 13.42 14.03 5.14
N VAL A 218 12.98 15.21 4.70
CA VAL A 218 13.87 16.23 4.12
C VAL A 218 14.95 16.65 5.12
N VAL A 219 14.61 16.85 6.39
CA VAL A 219 15.58 17.17 7.44
C VAL A 219 16.62 16.05 7.60
N LYS A 220 16.19 14.78 7.63
CA LYS A 220 17.11 13.64 7.73
C LYS A 220 18.03 13.51 6.52
N ASP A 221 17.50 13.72 5.31
CA ASP A 221 18.29 13.66 4.08
C ASP A 221 19.35 14.77 4.05
N VAL A 222 19.01 15.97 4.53
CA VAL A 222 19.95 17.08 4.68
C VAL A 222 21.01 16.77 5.74
N GLU A 223 20.63 16.24 6.90
CA GLU A 223 21.58 15.83 7.95
C GLU A 223 22.53 14.71 7.47
N ALA A 224 22.05 13.74 6.72
CA ALA A 224 22.87 12.66 6.15
C ALA A 224 23.87 13.23 5.14
N THR A 225 23.44 14.09 4.24
CA THR A 225 24.29 14.75 3.25
C THR A 225 25.39 15.60 3.90
N LEU A 226 25.04 16.32 4.97
CA LEU A 226 26.02 17.11 5.74
C LEU A 226 27.05 16.22 6.43
N LYS A 227 26.65 15.10 7.04
CA LYS A 227 27.56 14.13 7.65
C LYS A 227 28.53 13.51 6.65
N GLU A 228 28.05 13.12 5.47
CA GLU A 228 28.90 12.61 4.39
C GLU A 228 29.88 13.66 3.89
N GLY A 229 29.44 14.92 3.76
CA GLY A 229 30.31 16.05 3.40
C GLY A 229 31.41 16.29 4.41
N ILE A 230 31.11 16.25 5.71
CA ILE A 230 32.09 16.40 6.80
C ILE A 230 33.09 15.24 6.77
N HIS A 231 32.65 14.00 6.64
CA HIS A 231 33.52 12.83 6.61
C HIS A 231 34.47 12.83 5.42
N ARG A 232 34.01 13.23 4.22
CA ARG A 232 34.89 13.43 3.05
C ARG A 232 35.93 14.51 3.28
N THR A 233 35.57 15.58 3.96
CA THR A 233 36.51 16.69 4.26
C THR A 233 37.58 16.23 5.24
N GLU A 234 37.23 15.47 6.28
CA GLU A 234 38.16 14.88 7.24
C GLU A 234 39.13 13.90 6.57
N GLU A 235 38.65 13.02 5.68
CA GLU A 235 39.53 12.11 4.93
C GLU A 235 40.54 12.84 4.03
N VAL A 236 40.10 13.96 3.42
CA VAL A 236 41.00 14.78 2.57
C VAL A 236 42.07 15.49 3.41
N VAL A 237 41.71 15.95 4.61
CA VAL A 237 42.66 16.60 5.52
C VAL A 237 43.69 15.60 6.06
N VAL A 238 43.23 14.40 6.48
CA VAL A 238 44.14 13.33 7.00
C VAL A 238 45.09 12.81 5.94
N ARG A 239 44.73 12.82 4.65
CA ARG A 239 45.64 12.42 3.55
C ARG A 239 46.70 13.48 3.17
N LYS A 240 46.57 14.70 3.66
CA LYS A 240 47.49 15.82 3.37
C LYS A 240 48.47 16.10 4.50
N VAL A 241 48.36 15.41 5.62
CA VAL A 241 49.30 15.41 6.75
C VAL A 241 50.11 14.11 6.73
#